data_d27cf23c78e92d81c32d2f419121fbf9
#
_entry.id   d27cf23c78e92d81c32d2f419121fbf9
#
_cell.length_a   1.000
_cell.length_b   1.000
_cell.length_c   1.000
_cell.angle_alpha   90.00
_cell.angle_beta   90.00
_cell.angle_gamma   90.00
#
_symmetry.space_group_name_H-M   'P 1'
#
loop_
_entity.id
_entity.type
_entity.pdbx_description
1 polymer ?
#
loop_
_entity_poly.entity_id
_entity_poly.type
_entity_poly.pdbx_seq_one_letter_code
_entity_poly.pdbx_strand_id
1 'polypeptide(L)'
;MKFENANVLITGGASGIGKIMGRMALEKGAKCFIIWDINQEGIDATKKELSKYGKVAGYVVDVSNNEVVNLAYKKTVEDCGNVDILINCAGVITSNKTFDQQTEAEIVRTININTIAPMFVTRAMLPDMLQRNCGHVCNITSAGGMLSNPRMSVYAASKWAAIGWSDSVRIELQNMKSKVHITTVAPYFISTGMFTGIKSPIIPILKPEYVAKRVIRAIERNTSFRGIPFGFHFIRFWQFILPTRIFDWFFGEVMGIYHAMDAFTGRK
;
A
#
# COMPACT_ATOMS: atom_id res chain seq x y z
N MET A 1 17.18 -2.59 3.72
CA MET A 1 17.47 -1.34 2.94
C MET A 1 17.57 -0.16 3.89
N LYS A 2 18.52 0.78 3.72
CA LYS A 2 18.56 2.02 4.51
C LYS A 2 17.87 3.15 3.76
N PHE A 3 17.31 4.11 4.48
CA PHE A 3 16.71 5.32 3.89
C PHE A 3 17.77 6.42 3.61
N GLU A 4 18.87 6.38 4.33
CA GLU A 4 19.96 7.34 4.18
C GLU A 4 20.47 7.42 2.73
N ASN A 5 20.46 8.61 2.16
CA ASN A 5 20.81 8.92 0.77
C ASN A 5 19.95 8.24 -0.31
N ALA A 6 18.81 7.63 0.06
CA ALA A 6 17.91 6.97 -0.88
C ALA A 6 16.92 7.95 -1.52
N ASN A 7 16.62 7.77 -2.80
CA ASN A 7 15.46 8.37 -3.47
C ASN A 7 14.23 7.49 -3.20
N VAL A 8 13.24 8.04 -2.50
CA VAL A 8 12.06 7.31 -2.03
C VAL A 8 10.83 7.80 -2.77
N LEU A 9 10.26 6.97 -3.64
CA LEU A 9 9.03 7.27 -4.35
C LEU A 9 7.84 6.62 -3.64
N ILE A 10 6.80 7.41 -3.40
CA ILE A 10 5.56 6.92 -2.79
C ILE A 10 4.36 7.32 -3.65
N THR A 11 3.62 6.33 -4.15
CA THR A 11 2.33 6.56 -4.81
C THR A 11 1.27 6.85 -3.75
N GLY A 12 0.38 7.83 -4.00
CA GLY A 12 -0.53 8.33 -2.96
C GLY A 12 0.21 9.09 -1.84
N GLY A 13 1.37 9.70 -2.19
CA GLY A 13 2.26 10.35 -1.23
C GLY A 13 1.81 11.71 -0.73
N ALA A 14 0.76 12.29 -1.33
CA ALA A 14 0.27 13.62 -0.96
C ALA A 14 -0.63 13.61 0.30
N SER A 15 -1.02 12.46 0.81
CA SER A 15 -1.94 12.40 1.95
C SER A 15 -1.76 11.13 2.80
N GLY A 16 -2.50 11.07 3.93
CA GLY A 16 -2.62 9.88 4.76
C GLY A 16 -1.28 9.27 5.20
N ILE A 17 -1.20 7.94 5.16
CA ILE A 17 0.03 7.23 5.55
C ILE A 17 1.17 7.44 4.56
N GLY A 18 0.88 7.72 3.27
CA GLY A 18 1.88 8.02 2.24
C GLY A 18 2.71 9.24 2.61
N LYS A 19 2.05 10.35 2.95
CA LYS A 19 2.70 11.59 3.41
C LYS A 19 3.51 11.36 4.70
N ILE A 20 2.95 10.62 5.66
CA ILE A 20 3.64 10.32 6.93
C ILE A 20 4.89 9.48 6.69
N MET A 21 4.83 8.47 5.80
CA MET A 21 5.99 7.66 5.42
C MET A 21 7.06 8.50 4.72
N GLY A 22 6.64 9.43 3.83
CA GLY A 22 7.55 10.37 3.17
C GLY A 22 8.29 11.25 4.17
N ARG A 23 7.59 11.82 5.16
CA ARG A 23 8.22 12.57 6.26
C ARG A 23 9.24 11.71 7.01
N MET A 24 8.84 10.50 7.43
CA MET A 24 9.74 9.60 8.17
C MET A 24 10.96 9.17 7.34
N ALA A 25 10.82 9.05 6.02
CA ALA A 25 11.94 8.77 5.13
C ALA A 25 12.94 9.95 5.12
N LEU A 26 12.46 11.18 5.02
CA LEU A 26 13.30 12.38 5.10
C LEU A 26 13.99 12.51 6.46
N GLU A 27 13.26 12.30 7.57
CA GLU A 27 13.81 12.27 8.92
C GLU A 27 14.92 11.22 9.11
N LYS A 28 14.96 10.18 8.25
CA LYS A 28 15.98 9.14 8.20
C LYS A 28 17.09 9.40 7.17
N GLY A 29 17.16 10.61 6.64
CA GLY A 29 18.23 11.03 5.72
C GLY A 29 17.98 10.62 4.27
N ALA A 30 16.75 10.38 3.85
CA ALA A 30 16.44 10.16 2.43
C ALA A 30 16.90 11.37 1.61
N LYS A 31 17.56 11.11 0.46
CA LYS A 31 18.04 12.15 -0.46
C LYS A 31 16.89 12.96 -1.06
N CYS A 32 15.80 12.27 -1.43
CA CYS A 32 14.60 12.89 -1.98
C CYS A 32 13.37 12.06 -1.64
N PHE A 33 12.31 12.72 -1.19
CA PHE A 33 10.96 12.17 -1.16
C PHE A 33 10.24 12.56 -2.46
N ILE A 34 9.81 11.57 -3.23
CA ILE A 34 9.16 11.74 -4.52
C ILE A 34 7.70 11.33 -4.38
N ILE A 35 6.81 12.30 -4.61
CA ILE A 35 5.36 12.14 -4.52
C ILE A 35 4.79 11.87 -5.89
N TRP A 36 4.10 10.73 -6.06
CA TRP A 36 3.18 10.51 -7.16
C TRP A 36 1.75 10.48 -6.61
N ASP A 37 0.93 11.41 -7.03
CA ASP A 37 -0.46 11.52 -6.60
C ASP A 37 -1.30 12.13 -7.73
N ILE A 38 -2.61 11.96 -7.69
CA ILE A 38 -3.53 12.62 -8.64
C ILE A 38 -3.93 14.03 -8.20
N ASN A 39 -3.70 14.37 -6.93
CA ASN A 39 -4.13 15.63 -6.32
C ASN A 39 -2.99 16.65 -6.29
N GLN A 40 -2.99 17.58 -7.26
CA GLN A 40 -1.99 18.65 -7.36
C GLN A 40 -1.91 19.50 -6.09
N GLU A 41 -3.06 19.94 -5.55
CA GLU A 41 -3.08 20.78 -4.34
C GLU A 41 -2.47 20.03 -3.12
N GLY A 42 -2.78 18.74 -2.99
CA GLY A 42 -2.21 17.89 -1.96
C GLY A 42 -0.70 17.72 -2.12
N ILE A 43 -0.21 17.60 -3.36
CA ILE A 43 1.22 17.55 -3.67
C ILE A 43 1.90 18.84 -3.21
N ASP A 44 1.36 20.02 -3.62
CA ASP A 44 1.96 21.32 -3.31
C ASP A 44 1.95 21.61 -1.80
N ALA A 45 0.86 21.31 -1.13
CA ALA A 45 0.76 21.41 0.33
C ALA A 45 1.79 20.51 1.03
N THR A 46 1.94 19.26 0.57
CA THR A 46 2.90 18.31 1.17
C THR A 46 4.34 18.73 0.89
N LYS A 47 4.66 19.21 -0.31
CA LYS A 47 5.99 19.76 -0.63
C LYS A 47 6.33 20.92 0.30
N LYS A 48 5.41 21.89 0.44
CA LYS A 48 5.59 23.06 1.34
C LYS A 48 5.81 22.63 2.79
N GLU A 49 5.00 21.69 3.29
CA GLU A 49 5.09 21.22 4.69
C GLU A 49 6.39 20.46 4.96
N LEU A 50 6.80 19.59 4.04
CA LEU A 50 7.90 18.68 4.26
C LEU A 50 9.27 19.17 3.77
N SER A 51 9.33 20.29 3.04
CA SER A 51 10.59 20.89 2.56
C SER A 51 11.61 21.20 3.67
N LYS A 52 11.13 21.45 4.89
CA LYS A 52 11.98 21.65 6.07
C LYS A 52 12.74 20.39 6.53
N TYR A 53 12.34 19.21 6.08
CA TYR A 53 13.01 17.94 6.41
C TYR A 53 13.99 17.46 5.31
N GLY A 54 13.89 18.01 4.09
CA GLY A 54 14.73 17.64 2.97
C GLY A 54 14.09 17.91 1.61
N LYS A 55 14.72 17.41 0.53
CA LYS A 55 14.25 17.60 -0.84
C LYS A 55 12.93 16.81 -1.05
N VAL A 56 11.91 17.49 -1.58
CA VAL A 56 10.62 16.89 -1.96
C VAL A 56 10.32 17.25 -3.41
N ALA A 57 10.15 16.24 -4.24
CA ALA A 57 9.64 16.36 -5.61
C ALA A 57 8.21 15.83 -5.69
N GLY A 58 7.40 16.33 -6.62
CA GLY A 58 6.03 15.86 -6.76
C GLY A 58 5.53 15.97 -8.19
N TYR A 59 4.79 14.95 -8.61
CA TYR A 59 4.26 14.82 -9.96
C TYR A 59 2.80 14.37 -9.90
N VAL A 60 1.96 14.96 -10.75
CA VAL A 60 0.57 14.49 -10.94
C VAL A 60 0.61 13.24 -11.80
N VAL A 61 0.27 12.10 -11.22
CA VAL A 61 0.36 10.80 -11.88
C VAL A 61 -0.89 9.99 -11.58
N ASP A 62 -1.66 9.68 -12.61
CA ASP A 62 -2.65 8.62 -12.54
C ASP A 62 -1.95 7.27 -12.73
N VAL A 63 -1.74 6.58 -11.62
CA VAL A 63 -1.05 5.28 -11.60
C VAL A 63 -1.82 4.16 -12.30
N SER A 64 -3.11 4.36 -12.60
CA SER A 64 -3.90 3.40 -13.37
C SER A 64 -3.64 3.46 -14.87
N ASN A 65 -2.97 4.51 -15.36
CA ASN A 65 -2.58 4.68 -16.75
C ASN A 65 -1.09 4.35 -16.95
N ASN A 66 -0.81 3.24 -17.65
CA ASN A 66 0.56 2.78 -17.85
C ASN A 66 1.44 3.74 -18.66
N GLU A 67 0.88 4.47 -19.62
CA GLU A 67 1.63 5.46 -20.42
C GLU A 67 2.06 6.63 -19.53
N VAL A 68 1.13 7.16 -18.72
CA VAL A 68 1.41 8.21 -17.73
C VAL A 68 2.48 7.76 -16.74
N VAL A 69 2.41 6.53 -16.24
CA VAL A 69 3.41 5.94 -15.35
C VAL A 69 4.80 5.94 -15.99
N ASN A 70 4.92 5.49 -17.24
CA ASN A 70 6.21 5.41 -17.94
C ASN A 70 6.81 6.81 -18.21
N LEU A 71 5.98 7.78 -18.61
CA LEU A 71 6.42 9.17 -18.81
C LEU A 71 6.84 9.83 -17.49
N ALA A 72 6.06 9.63 -16.43
CA ALA A 72 6.37 10.16 -15.10
C ALA A 72 7.65 9.53 -14.53
N TYR A 73 7.91 8.25 -14.81
CA TYR A 73 9.15 7.61 -14.35
C TYR A 73 10.38 8.21 -15.04
N LYS A 74 10.35 8.38 -16.37
CA LYS A 74 11.43 9.06 -17.10
C LYS A 74 11.72 10.44 -16.51
N LYS A 75 10.67 11.25 -16.32
CA LYS A 75 10.80 12.59 -15.73
C LYS A 75 11.34 12.54 -14.28
N THR A 76 10.91 11.56 -13.50
CA THR A 76 11.40 11.35 -12.14
C THR A 76 12.91 11.05 -12.12
N VAL A 77 13.38 10.21 -13.03
CA VAL A 77 14.82 9.86 -13.12
C VAL A 77 15.65 11.06 -13.57
N GLU A 78 15.16 11.85 -14.53
CA GLU A 78 15.81 13.09 -14.97
C GLU A 78 15.99 14.09 -13.82
N ASP A 79 14.95 14.32 -12.99
CA ASP A 79 14.93 15.37 -11.97
C ASP A 79 15.58 14.94 -10.64
N CYS A 80 15.46 13.66 -10.30
CA CYS A 80 15.82 13.15 -8.97
C CYS A 80 16.89 12.03 -9.01
N GLY A 81 17.13 11.42 -10.17
CA GLY A 81 17.93 10.20 -10.29
C GLY A 81 17.12 8.94 -10.04
N ASN A 82 17.79 7.81 -10.06
CA ASN A 82 17.16 6.49 -9.91
C ASN A 82 16.40 6.37 -8.58
N VAL A 83 15.26 5.69 -8.62
CA VAL A 83 14.47 5.36 -7.43
C VAL A 83 15.10 4.16 -6.72
N ASP A 84 15.38 4.31 -5.43
CA ASP A 84 15.97 3.25 -4.60
C ASP A 84 14.91 2.51 -3.80
N ILE A 85 13.90 3.23 -3.33
CA ILE A 85 12.76 2.67 -2.58
C ILE A 85 11.46 3.13 -3.23
N LEU A 86 10.67 2.16 -3.69
CA LEU A 86 9.30 2.37 -4.15
C LEU A 86 8.33 1.92 -3.06
N ILE A 87 7.38 2.77 -2.69
CA ILE A 87 6.25 2.39 -1.83
C ILE A 87 4.94 2.57 -2.61
N ASN A 88 4.36 1.47 -3.06
CA ASN A 88 3.04 1.44 -3.65
C ASN A 88 1.99 1.60 -2.55
N CYS A 89 1.50 2.84 -2.37
CA CYS A 89 0.57 3.19 -1.29
C CYS A 89 -0.75 3.78 -1.82
N ALA A 90 -0.83 4.17 -3.09
CA ALA A 90 -2.08 4.56 -3.72
C ALA A 90 -3.11 3.43 -3.63
N GLY A 91 -4.34 3.77 -3.29
CA GLY A 91 -5.41 2.79 -3.18
C GLY A 91 -6.76 3.46 -2.92
N VAL A 92 -7.81 2.75 -3.29
CA VAL A 92 -9.20 3.22 -3.14
C VAL A 92 -10.08 2.13 -2.55
N ILE A 93 -11.16 2.57 -1.93
CA ILE A 93 -12.38 1.78 -1.69
C ILE A 93 -13.51 2.54 -2.35
N THR A 94 -14.16 1.94 -3.33
CA THR A 94 -15.14 2.64 -4.19
C THR A 94 -16.57 2.41 -3.75
N SER A 95 -16.82 1.41 -2.90
CA SER A 95 -18.18 0.97 -2.59
C SER A 95 -18.27 0.36 -1.20
N ASN A 96 -19.43 0.52 -0.56
CA ASN A 96 -19.89 -0.20 0.64
C ASN A 96 -21.26 -0.84 0.36
N LYS A 97 -21.33 -1.62 -0.71
CA LYS A 97 -22.53 -2.27 -1.21
C LYS A 97 -22.32 -3.77 -1.27
N THR A 98 -23.40 -4.53 -1.23
CA THR A 98 -23.37 -5.96 -1.60
C THR A 98 -22.97 -6.10 -3.07
N PHE A 99 -22.40 -7.23 -3.44
CA PHE A 99 -21.78 -7.39 -4.76
C PHE A 99 -22.79 -7.18 -5.92
N ASP A 100 -24.00 -7.61 -5.76
CA ASP A 100 -25.11 -7.42 -6.72
C ASP A 100 -25.44 -5.94 -7.02
N GLN A 101 -25.09 -5.04 -6.09
CA GLN A 101 -25.33 -3.59 -6.20
C GLN A 101 -24.10 -2.79 -6.67
N GLN A 102 -22.95 -3.43 -6.82
CA GLN A 102 -21.74 -2.76 -7.29
C GLN A 102 -21.81 -2.51 -8.81
N THR A 103 -21.47 -1.30 -9.23
CA THR A 103 -21.42 -0.98 -10.65
C THR A 103 -20.14 -1.50 -11.30
N GLU A 104 -20.16 -1.70 -12.61
CA GLU A 104 -18.97 -2.06 -13.40
C GLU A 104 -17.82 -1.05 -13.17
N ALA A 105 -18.12 0.24 -13.17
CA ALA A 105 -17.13 1.29 -12.95
C ALA A 105 -16.47 1.18 -11.57
N GLU A 106 -17.21 0.86 -10.50
CA GLU A 106 -16.66 0.63 -9.15
C GLU A 106 -15.74 -0.59 -9.14
N ILE A 107 -16.12 -1.66 -9.82
CA ILE A 107 -15.33 -2.90 -9.93
C ILE A 107 -14.02 -2.61 -10.66
N VAL A 108 -14.09 -2.08 -11.88
CA VAL A 108 -12.94 -1.80 -12.74
C VAL A 108 -11.99 -0.83 -12.05
N ARG A 109 -12.49 0.28 -11.50
CA ARG A 109 -11.67 1.27 -10.80
C ARG A 109 -10.94 0.68 -9.60
N THR A 110 -11.61 -0.16 -8.80
CA THR A 110 -10.99 -0.77 -7.62
C THR A 110 -9.83 -1.70 -8.02
N ILE A 111 -10.05 -2.55 -9.02
CA ILE A 111 -9.02 -3.48 -9.52
C ILE A 111 -7.87 -2.72 -10.17
N ASN A 112 -8.16 -1.73 -11.02
CA ASN A 112 -7.11 -0.96 -11.70
C ASN A 112 -6.20 -0.24 -10.72
N ILE A 113 -6.74 0.42 -9.69
CA ILE A 113 -5.92 1.20 -8.75
C ILE A 113 -5.24 0.31 -7.71
N ASN A 114 -5.94 -0.68 -7.14
CA ASN A 114 -5.39 -1.45 -6.03
C ASN A 114 -4.50 -2.62 -6.46
N THR A 115 -4.63 -3.08 -7.71
CA THR A 115 -3.95 -4.29 -8.21
C THR A 115 -3.08 -3.99 -9.41
N ILE A 116 -3.64 -3.45 -10.49
CA ILE A 116 -2.92 -3.26 -11.75
C ILE A 116 -1.91 -2.11 -11.64
N ALA A 117 -2.27 -1.00 -11.01
CA ALA A 117 -1.39 0.15 -10.85
C ALA A 117 -0.08 -0.17 -10.12
N PRO A 118 -0.06 -0.87 -8.97
CA PRO A 118 1.20 -1.32 -8.36
C PRO A 118 2.07 -2.17 -9.30
N MET A 119 1.45 -2.98 -10.16
CA MET A 119 2.17 -3.78 -11.17
C MET A 119 2.83 -2.88 -12.22
N PHE A 120 2.09 -1.90 -12.78
CA PHE A 120 2.63 -0.94 -13.76
C PHE A 120 3.79 -0.14 -13.17
N VAL A 121 3.59 0.44 -11.98
CA VAL A 121 4.61 1.26 -11.31
C VAL A 121 5.86 0.44 -10.98
N THR A 122 5.69 -0.78 -10.48
CA THR A 122 6.82 -1.67 -10.19
C THR A 122 7.53 -2.07 -11.47
N ARG A 123 6.79 -2.44 -12.54
CA ARG A 123 7.35 -2.82 -13.83
C ARG A 123 8.18 -1.70 -14.47
N ALA A 124 7.78 -0.44 -14.30
CA ALA A 124 8.54 0.69 -14.83
C ALA A 124 9.91 0.87 -14.15
N MET A 125 10.03 0.52 -12.87
CA MET A 125 11.22 0.79 -12.06
C MET A 125 12.11 -0.44 -11.84
N LEU A 126 11.53 -1.63 -11.87
CA LEU A 126 12.21 -2.87 -11.54
C LEU A 126 13.43 -3.17 -12.44
N PRO A 127 13.40 -2.90 -13.77
CA PRO A 127 14.57 -3.12 -14.63
C PRO A 127 15.81 -2.35 -14.16
N ASP A 128 15.66 -1.07 -13.78
CA ASP A 128 16.78 -0.25 -13.30
C ASP A 128 17.29 -0.73 -11.94
N MET A 129 16.38 -1.16 -11.06
CA MET A 129 16.77 -1.76 -9.78
C MET A 129 17.55 -3.07 -9.99
N LEU A 130 17.13 -3.91 -10.94
CA LEU A 130 17.81 -5.16 -11.29
C LEU A 130 19.18 -4.90 -11.90
N GLN A 131 19.30 -3.95 -12.83
CA GLN A 131 20.57 -3.58 -13.45
C GLN A 131 21.58 -3.10 -12.40
N ARG A 132 21.16 -2.31 -11.43
CA ARG A 132 21.98 -1.86 -10.31
C ARG A 132 22.16 -2.93 -9.22
N ASN A 133 21.42 -4.02 -9.29
CA ASN A 133 21.28 -5.06 -8.27
C ASN A 133 21.03 -4.48 -6.86
N CYS A 134 20.23 -3.42 -6.79
CA CYS A 134 19.90 -2.70 -5.56
C CYS A 134 18.54 -2.02 -5.71
N GLY A 135 17.68 -2.18 -4.73
CA GLY A 135 16.36 -1.55 -4.68
C GLY A 135 15.41 -2.22 -3.69
N HIS A 136 14.33 -1.53 -3.37
CA HIS A 136 13.29 -2.06 -2.51
C HIS A 136 11.91 -1.63 -2.98
N VAL A 137 11.02 -2.59 -3.18
CA VAL A 137 9.61 -2.34 -3.47
C VAL A 137 8.78 -2.72 -2.24
N CYS A 138 7.98 -1.79 -1.74
CA CYS A 138 7.04 -2.04 -0.65
C CYS A 138 5.60 -1.85 -1.14
N ASN A 139 4.80 -2.90 -1.03
CA ASN A 139 3.40 -2.89 -1.44
C ASN A 139 2.48 -2.78 -0.22
N ILE A 140 1.72 -1.68 -0.14
CA ILE A 140 0.71 -1.50 0.91
C ILE A 140 -0.57 -2.18 0.46
N THR A 141 -0.81 -3.34 1.05
CA THR A 141 -2.00 -4.16 0.80
C THR A 141 -3.06 -3.91 1.88
N SER A 142 -3.65 -4.93 2.44
CA SER A 142 -4.62 -4.84 3.54
C SER A 142 -4.78 -6.19 4.23
N ALA A 143 -5.22 -6.20 5.46
CA ALA A 143 -5.78 -7.38 6.12
C ALA A 143 -6.95 -7.96 5.33
N GLY A 144 -7.71 -7.11 4.61
CA GLY A 144 -8.75 -7.53 3.66
C GLY A 144 -8.23 -8.34 2.46
N GLY A 145 -6.92 -8.41 2.23
CA GLY A 145 -6.29 -9.34 1.30
C GLY A 145 -5.97 -10.72 1.90
N MET A 146 -6.41 -10.99 3.11
CA MET A 146 -6.26 -12.29 3.80
C MET A 146 -7.55 -12.69 4.51
N LEU A 147 -8.44 -11.75 4.80
CA LEU A 147 -9.68 -11.95 5.52
C LEU A 147 -10.77 -11.15 4.83
N SER A 148 -11.76 -11.83 4.29
CA SER A 148 -12.86 -11.21 3.54
C SER A 148 -13.89 -10.59 4.48
N ASN A 149 -14.48 -9.47 4.06
CA ASN A 149 -15.57 -8.79 4.77
C ASN A 149 -16.77 -8.61 3.84
N PRO A 150 -18.00 -8.73 4.35
CA PRO A 150 -19.19 -8.30 3.61
C PRO A 150 -19.05 -6.86 3.10
N ARG A 151 -19.67 -6.54 1.97
CA ARG A 151 -19.67 -5.21 1.32
C ARG A 151 -18.30 -4.70 0.86
N MET A 152 -17.28 -5.54 0.92
CA MET A 152 -15.90 -5.23 0.46
C MET A 152 -15.39 -6.26 -0.56
N SER A 153 -16.26 -7.01 -1.23
CA SER A 153 -15.88 -8.14 -2.07
C SER A 153 -14.82 -7.80 -3.12
N VAL A 154 -15.02 -6.73 -3.90
CA VAL A 154 -14.06 -6.29 -4.93
C VAL A 154 -12.79 -5.70 -4.31
N TYR A 155 -12.91 -4.95 -3.21
CA TYR A 155 -11.74 -4.47 -2.47
C TYR A 155 -10.91 -5.65 -1.95
N ALA A 156 -11.55 -6.63 -1.30
CA ALA A 156 -10.88 -7.83 -0.83
C ALA A 156 -10.18 -8.56 -1.99
N ALA A 157 -10.89 -8.84 -3.08
CA ALA A 157 -10.31 -9.46 -4.28
C ALA A 157 -9.06 -8.72 -4.78
N SER A 158 -9.13 -7.37 -4.86
CA SER A 158 -7.99 -6.54 -5.28
C SER A 158 -6.78 -6.68 -4.35
N LYS A 159 -7.00 -6.76 -3.04
CA LYS A 159 -5.90 -6.89 -2.05
C LYS A 159 -5.35 -8.31 -1.96
N TRP A 160 -6.19 -9.35 -2.17
CA TRP A 160 -5.73 -10.73 -2.34
C TRP A 160 -4.83 -10.85 -3.58
N ALA A 161 -5.26 -10.30 -4.72
CA ALA A 161 -4.47 -10.30 -5.95
C ALA A 161 -3.12 -9.58 -5.76
N ALA A 162 -3.10 -8.42 -5.12
CA ALA A 162 -1.88 -7.67 -4.84
C ALA A 162 -0.90 -8.43 -3.93
N ILE A 163 -1.40 -9.19 -2.93
CA ILE A 163 -0.55 -10.04 -2.07
C ILE A 163 0.04 -11.19 -2.86
N GLY A 164 -0.77 -11.92 -3.66
CA GLY A 164 -0.31 -13.06 -4.45
C GLY A 164 0.73 -12.65 -5.50
N TRP A 165 0.47 -11.57 -6.23
CA TRP A 165 1.41 -11.00 -7.19
C TRP A 165 2.73 -10.58 -6.51
N SER A 166 2.66 -9.83 -5.43
CA SER A 166 3.83 -9.36 -4.69
C SER A 166 4.70 -10.51 -4.20
N ASP A 167 4.08 -11.59 -3.72
CA ASP A 167 4.79 -12.78 -3.24
C ASP A 167 5.46 -13.54 -4.41
N SER A 168 4.78 -13.65 -5.56
CA SER A 168 5.34 -14.26 -6.77
C SER A 168 6.58 -13.51 -7.26
N VAL A 169 6.52 -12.18 -7.40
CA VAL A 169 7.68 -11.37 -7.82
C VAL A 169 8.83 -11.48 -6.81
N ARG A 170 8.54 -11.54 -5.52
CA ARG A 170 9.57 -11.79 -4.49
C ARG A 170 10.32 -13.11 -4.72
N ILE A 171 9.60 -14.17 -5.08
CA ILE A 171 10.20 -15.49 -5.38
C ILE A 171 11.03 -15.44 -6.67
N GLU A 172 10.54 -14.74 -7.71
CA GLU A 172 11.29 -14.51 -8.95
C GLU A 172 12.64 -13.83 -8.66
N LEU A 173 12.64 -12.76 -7.85
CA LEU A 173 13.86 -12.06 -7.46
C LEU A 173 14.83 -12.93 -6.66
N GLN A 174 14.31 -13.80 -5.79
CA GLN A 174 15.12 -14.77 -5.06
C GLN A 174 15.77 -15.80 -5.99
N ASN A 175 15.01 -16.32 -6.97
CA ASN A 175 15.53 -17.25 -7.96
C ASN A 175 16.62 -16.62 -8.85
N MET A 176 16.49 -15.32 -9.16
CA MET A 176 17.50 -14.52 -9.85
C MET A 176 18.72 -14.20 -8.97
N LYS A 177 18.70 -14.54 -7.68
CA LYS A 177 19.73 -14.16 -6.68
C LYS A 177 19.94 -12.64 -6.61
N SER A 178 18.89 -11.86 -6.90
CA SER A 178 18.91 -10.40 -6.87
C SER A 178 18.96 -9.87 -5.44
N LYS A 179 19.64 -8.72 -5.25
CA LYS A 179 19.61 -7.95 -4.01
C LYS A 179 18.43 -6.96 -3.94
N VAL A 180 17.56 -6.96 -4.94
CA VAL A 180 16.29 -6.21 -4.88
C VAL A 180 15.31 -6.94 -3.96
N HIS A 181 14.69 -6.20 -3.04
CA HIS A 181 13.77 -6.76 -2.05
C HIS A 181 12.33 -6.35 -2.31
N ILE A 182 11.40 -7.24 -1.97
CA ILE A 182 9.96 -6.93 -1.92
C ILE A 182 9.45 -7.09 -0.49
N THR A 183 8.74 -6.09 -0.01
CA THR A 183 7.98 -6.11 1.25
C THR A 183 6.51 -5.96 0.97
N THR A 184 5.69 -6.87 1.46
CA THR A 184 4.23 -6.76 1.46
C THR A 184 3.76 -6.39 2.86
N VAL A 185 3.04 -5.28 3.00
CA VAL A 185 2.46 -4.86 4.29
C VAL A 185 0.95 -4.94 4.21
N ALA A 186 0.34 -5.65 5.15
CA ALA A 186 -1.09 -5.88 5.23
C ALA A 186 -1.66 -5.28 6.55
N PRO A 187 -1.96 -3.96 6.57
CA PRO A 187 -2.54 -3.32 7.74
C PRO A 187 -4.03 -3.62 7.85
N TYR A 188 -4.53 -3.65 9.09
CA TYR A 188 -5.94 -3.54 9.42
C TYR A 188 -6.43 -2.11 9.18
N PHE A 189 -7.67 -1.79 9.53
CA PHE A 189 -8.22 -0.46 9.34
C PHE A 189 -7.38 0.65 9.99
N ILE A 190 -7.16 1.74 9.25
CA ILE A 190 -6.33 2.88 9.66
C ILE A 190 -7.19 4.14 9.70
N SER A 191 -7.04 4.97 10.73
CA SER A 191 -7.79 6.23 10.90
C SER A 191 -7.24 7.36 10.01
N THR A 192 -7.27 7.19 8.68
CA THR A 192 -6.82 8.18 7.68
C THR A 192 -7.94 8.90 6.95
N GLY A 193 -9.20 8.70 7.36
CA GLY A 193 -10.37 9.20 6.65
C GLY A 193 -10.87 8.31 5.51
N MET A 194 -10.05 7.40 4.97
CA MET A 194 -10.49 6.43 3.95
C MET A 194 -11.59 5.51 4.48
N PHE A 195 -11.51 5.14 5.74
CA PHE A 195 -12.43 4.23 6.44
C PHE A 195 -13.24 4.96 7.52
N THR A 196 -13.75 6.16 7.21
CA THR A 196 -14.62 6.91 8.14
C THR A 196 -15.90 6.13 8.44
N GLY A 197 -16.29 6.10 9.71
CA GLY A 197 -17.52 5.45 10.16
C GLY A 197 -17.42 3.96 10.49
N ILE A 198 -16.27 3.30 10.24
CA ILE A 198 -16.09 1.90 10.62
C ILE A 198 -16.13 1.71 12.14
N LYS A 199 -16.65 0.56 12.55
CA LYS A 199 -16.62 0.10 13.95
C LYS A 199 -15.82 -1.20 14.03
N SER A 200 -14.91 -1.28 14.99
CA SER A 200 -14.12 -2.47 15.26
C SER A 200 -14.05 -2.68 16.77
N PRO A 201 -14.93 -3.53 17.33
CA PRO A 201 -15.12 -3.62 18.77
C PRO A 201 -13.92 -4.26 19.49
N ILE A 202 -13.25 -5.21 18.86
CA ILE A 202 -12.15 -5.98 19.49
C ILE A 202 -10.79 -5.56 18.97
N ILE A 203 -10.64 -5.44 17.63
CA ILE A 203 -9.36 -5.06 17.03
C ILE A 203 -9.32 -3.54 16.91
N PRO A 204 -8.40 -2.83 17.56
CA PRO A 204 -8.39 -1.36 17.51
C PRO A 204 -8.07 -0.84 16.11
N ILE A 205 -8.75 0.26 15.72
CA ILE A 205 -8.41 1.03 14.51
C ILE A 205 -7.02 1.60 14.70
N LEU A 206 -6.15 1.38 13.73
CA LEU A 206 -4.73 1.70 13.82
C LEU A 206 -4.49 3.20 13.62
N LYS A 207 -3.60 3.78 14.42
CA LYS A 207 -3.10 5.15 14.20
C LYS A 207 -2.19 5.19 12.96
N PRO A 208 -2.32 6.19 12.07
CA PRO A 208 -1.53 6.29 10.84
C PRO A 208 0.00 6.27 11.11
N GLU A 209 0.46 6.99 12.13
CA GLU A 209 1.88 7.05 12.52
C GLU A 209 2.41 5.69 12.95
N TYR A 210 1.60 4.90 13.66
CA TYR A 210 1.99 3.56 14.08
C TYR A 210 2.20 2.66 12.86
N VAL A 211 1.26 2.72 11.89
CA VAL A 211 1.37 1.92 10.65
C VAL A 211 2.58 2.36 9.83
N ALA A 212 2.74 3.67 9.59
CA ALA A 212 3.88 4.22 8.86
C ALA A 212 5.22 3.78 9.47
N LYS A 213 5.36 3.88 10.81
CA LYS A 213 6.56 3.42 11.53
C LYS A 213 6.82 1.92 11.32
N ARG A 214 5.77 1.09 11.26
CA ARG A 214 5.89 -0.36 11.01
C ARG A 214 6.30 -0.65 9.57
N VAL A 215 5.79 0.11 8.60
CA VAL A 215 6.20 0.00 7.18
C VAL A 215 7.67 0.36 7.02
N ILE A 216 8.09 1.53 7.50
CA ILE A 216 9.49 1.97 7.44
C ILE A 216 10.41 0.90 8.05
N ARG A 217 10.08 0.38 9.24
CA ARG A 217 10.87 -0.67 9.87
C ARG A 217 10.87 -1.98 9.09
N ALA A 218 9.79 -2.33 8.40
CA ALA A 218 9.73 -3.54 7.56
C ALA A 218 10.67 -3.41 6.35
N ILE A 219 10.73 -2.24 5.71
CA ILE A 219 11.67 -1.92 4.62
C ILE A 219 13.12 -2.01 5.13
N GLU A 220 13.43 -1.36 6.26
CA GLU A 220 14.78 -1.40 6.83
C GLU A 220 15.29 -2.81 7.13
N ARG A 221 14.39 -3.71 7.51
CA ARG A 221 14.69 -5.11 7.86
C ARG A 221 14.55 -6.08 6.69
N ASN A 222 14.24 -5.60 5.48
CA ASN A 222 13.95 -6.44 4.31
C ASN A 222 12.90 -7.54 4.63
N THR A 223 11.87 -7.19 5.41
CA THR A 223 10.83 -8.14 5.83
C THR A 223 9.95 -8.47 4.64
N SER A 224 9.82 -9.74 4.28
CA SER A 224 9.02 -10.17 3.11
C SER A 224 7.52 -9.87 3.30
N PHE A 225 6.98 -10.16 4.49
CA PHE A 225 5.57 -9.92 4.80
C PHE A 225 5.38 -9.34 6.21
N ARG A 226 4.49 -8.34 6.33
CA ARG A 226 4.14 -7.70 7.60
C ARG A 226 2.64 -7.49 7.74
N GLY A 227 1.96 -8.34 8.52
CA GLY A 227 0.61 -8.08 9.03
C GLY A 227 0.63 -7.06 10.18
N ILE A 228 -0.32 -6.15 10.23
CA ILE A 228 -0.46 -5.16 11.30
C ILE A 228 -1.93 -5.10 11.73
N PRO A 229 -2.26 -5.40 12.99
CA PRO A 229 -1.38 -5.83 14.11
C PRO A 229 -0.76 -7.22 13.89
N PHE A 230 0.17 -7.58 14.79
CA PHE A 230 1.01 -8.78 14.63
C PHE A 230 0.21 -10.09 14.46
N GLY A 231 -0.92 -10.23 15.11
CA GLY A 231 -1.79 -11.43 14.99
C GLY A 231 -2.21 -11.76 13.56
N PHE A 232 -2.26 -10.75 12.66
CA PHE A 232 -2.58 -10.97 11.24
C PHE A 232 -1.51 -11.75 10.46
N HIS A 233 -0.31 -11.96 11.01
CA HIS A 233 0.67 -12.89 10.45
C HIS A 233 0.16 -14.33 10.42
N PHE A 234 -0.69 -14.70 11.36
CA PHE A 234 -1.16 -16.07 11.56
C PHE A 234 -2.55 -16.33 10.95
N ILE A 235 -3.16 -15.36 10.26
CA ILE A 235 -4.51 -15.55 9.68
C ILE A 235 -4.53 -16.73 8.70
N ARG A 236 -3.53 -16.85 7.83
CA ARG A 236 -3.43 -17.97 6.88
C ARG A 236 -3.29 -19.32 7.58
N PHE A 237 -2.58 -19.37 8.68
CA PHE A 237 -2.46 -20.58 9.50
C PHE A 237 -3.81 -20.98 10.10
N TRP A 238 -4.55 -20.03 10.65
CA TRP A 238 -5.88 -20.30 11.18
C TRP A 238 -6.88 -20.69 10.10
N GLN A 239 -6.82 -20.09 8.92
CA GLN A 239 -7.63 -20.48 7.75
C GLN A 239 -7.34 -21.91 7.29
N PHE A 240 -6.10 -22.39 7.44
CA PHE A 240 -5.72 -23.74 7.07
C PHE A 240 -6.21 -24.78 8.08
N ILE A 241 -6.15 -24.47 9.39
CA ILE A 241 -6.46 -25.42 10.46
C ILE A 241 -7.95 -25.48 10.79
N LEU A 242 -8.62 -24.33 10.75
CA LEU A 242 -10.03 -24.26 11.16
C LEU A 242 -10.96 -24.54 9.96
N PRO A 243 -11.98 -25.39 10.13
CA PRO A 243 -13.07 -25.47 9.17
C PRO A 243 -13.67 -24.07 8.92
N THR A 244 -14.01 -23.75 7.66
CA THR A 244 -14.48 -22.42 7.23
C THR A 244 -15.57 -21.86 8.14
N ARG A 245 -16.56 -22.68 8.53
CA ARG A 245 -17.67 -22.25 9.40
C ARG A 245 -17.18 -21.79 10.79
N ILE A 246 -16.18 -22.46 11.36
CA ILE A 246 -15.62 -22.12 12.67
C ILE A 246 -14.77 -20.84 12.54
N PHE A 247 -13.98 -20.75 11.47
CA PHE A 247 -13.20 -19.56 11.17
C PHE A 247 -14.09 -18.32 10.99
N ASP A 248 -15.15 -18.43 10.17
CA ASP A 248 -16.09 -17.34 9.90
C ASP A 248 -16.86 -16.92 11.17
N TRP A 249 -17.31 -17.89 11.96
CA TRP A 249 -17.96 -17.57 13.23
C TRP A 249 -17.03 -16.84 14.18
N PHE A 250 -15.79 -17.31 14.35
CA PHE A 250 -14.86 -16.71 15.31
C PHE A 250 -14.38 -15.34 14.82
N PHE A 251 -13.82 -15.25 13.60
CA PHE A 251 -13.27 -13.99 13.09
C PHE A 251 -14.36 -13.02 12.62
N GLY A 252 -15.43 -13.53 12.04
CA GLY A 252 -16.54 -12.73 11.53
C GLY A 252 -17.41 -12.19 12.64
N GLU A 253 -18.03 -13.08 13.40
CA GLU A 253 -19.05 -12.72 14.40
C GLU A 253 -18.43 -12.37 15.75
N VAL A 254 -17.61 -13.25 16.35
CA VAL A 254 -17.05 -13.02 17.70
C VAL A 254 -16.07 -11.84 17.68
N MET A 255 -15.18 -11.75 16.70
CA MET A 255 -14.26 -10.64 16.54
C MET A 255 -14.90 -9.39 15.91
N GLY A 256 -16.14 -9.49 15.42
CA GLY A 256 -16.93 -8.40 14.87
C GLY A 256 -16.43 -7.86 13.51
N ILE A 257 -15.65 -8.64 12.78
CA ILE A 257 -15.06 -8.18 11.52
C ILE A 257 -16.12 -8.01 10.44
N TYR A 258 -17.14 -8.90 10.39
CA TYR A 258 -18.21 -8.84 9.39
C TYR A 258 -19.13 -7.63 9.55
N HIS A 259 -19.17 -7.03 10.74
CA HIS A 259 -19.98 -5.85 11.05
C HIS A 259 -19.20 -4.53 10.96
N ALA A 260 -17.89 -4.60 10.67
CA ALA A 260 -17.02 -3.42 10.66
C ALA A 260 -17.48 -2.34 9.67
N MET A 261 -18.11 -2.75 8.55
CA MET A 261 -18.53 -1.85 7.46
C MET A 261 -19.98 -1.34 7.60
N ASP A 262 -20.74 -1.75 8.60
CA ASP A 262 -22.17 -1.40 8.71
C ASP A 262 -22.43 0.11 8.81
N ALA A 263 -21.54 0.85 9.48
CA ALA A 263 -21.62 2.31 9.64
C ALA A 263 -20.61 3.08 8.76
N PHE A 264 -20.03 2.42 7.75
CA PHE A 264 -19.05 3.04 6.88
C PHE A 264 -19.67 4.14 6.01
N THR A 265 -19.06 5.34 6.05
CA THR A 265 -19.48 6.49 5.24
C THR A 265 -18.47 6.87 4.15
N GLY A 266 -17.27 6.31 4.22
CA GLY A 266 -16.20 6.61 3.27
C GLY A 266 -15.56 7.99 3.47
N ARG A 267 -14.68 8.34 2.54
CA ARG A 267 -14.06 9.66 2.48
C ARG A 267 -15.10 10.65 1.93
N LYS A 268 -15.43 11.66 2.73
CA LYS A 268 -16.24 12.80 2.27
C LYS A 268 -15.42 13.70 1.36
#